data_94f211b0c91dfc9c4c3d579fe8eb15c4
#
_entry.id   94f211b0c91dfc9c4c3d579fe8eb15c4
#
_cell.length_a   1.000
_cell.length_b   1.000
_cell.length_c   1.000
_cell.angle_alpha   90.00
_cell.angle_beta   90.00
_cell.angle_gamma   90.00
#
_symmetry.space_group_name_H-M   'P 1'
#
loop_
_entity.id
_entity.type
_entity.pdbx_description
1 polymer ?
#
loop_
_entity_poly.entity_id
_entity_poly.type
_entity_poly.pdbx_seq_one_letter_code
_entity_poly.pdbx_strand_id
1 'polypeptide(L)'
;MTGPQHARRAPHRALLSAIAALGVTAGLTVAAPSAPAATGSDLCAEVAYQAGFRGEALVTAIAVGLAESSCNPLASNRQGNQPDYSIDRGLWEINDHWHKEVSDACAYDAQCNADAAYRISNGGLDWHQWSTYSARAHVRHLEEAQAAVDRLGHHEPGPAPLEYPAESGRVVSARSADGRLEVFAAGKNGVSHAWQTAINGGWSEWEDLGGPGGAELAIGLNADGRLEVFALNGTTLQHRYQLQPSGAWSGWEDFGTGGHDLAVGSNQDGRLEVFASGPVGVFHRYQTAPNSGWSGWEGTGGGPADSEIELGKAPDGRLEVFALNGSVFQHQWQTAVNGGWSAWDSTFGTGGHDLTVSHNQDGRLEVFASGPAGVYHKYQTDPTSWSGWEATGGPADAQLTSGRSPDGRVEVFAINGSTAQHIWQTGLNAPYGQWDAFGTGGTEIGSANNADGRIEVFGANTDGVHHKWQTGFSTWSEWAWLNTTHGPAAG
;
A
#
# COMPACT_ATOMS: atom_id res chain seq x y z
N MET A 1 -58.21 -53.76 -26.49
CA MET A 1 -58.10 -53.92 -27.93
C MET A 1 -56.70 -53.46 -28.31
N THR A 2 -55.89 -54.40 -28.41
CA THR A 2 -55.03 -54.86 -29.51
C THR A 2 -54.05 -53.84 -30.08
N GLY A 3 -52.81 -54.15 -29.86
CA GLY A 3 -51.52 -53.70 -30.32
C GLY A 3 -51.36 -53.61 -31.84
N PRO A 4 -50.19 -53.75 -32.50
CA PRO A 4 -48.85 -54.21 -32.01
C PRO A 4 -47.62 -53.40 -32.50
N GLN A 5 -46.49 -53.83 -32.00
CA GLN A 5 -45.08 -53.62 -32.33
C GLN A 5 -44.71 -53.57 -33.82
N HIS A 6 -43.67 -52.84 -34.17
CA HIS A 6 -42.66 -53.31 -35.14
C HIS A 6 -41.28 -52.73 -34.87
N ALA A 7 -40.36 -53.62 -34.55
CA ALA A 7 -38.92 -53.43 -34.53
C ALA A 7 -38.37 -53.45 -35.98
N ARG A 8 -37.37 -52.66 -36.31
CA ARG A 8 -36.44 -52.90 -37.43
C ARG A 8 -34.98 -52.53 -37.07
N ARG A 9 -34.21 -53.49 -37.01
CA ARG A 9 -32.83 -53.91 -37.29
C ARG A 9 -31.94 -52.86 -37.91
N ALA A 10 -30.69 -52.81 -37.33
CA ALA A 10 -29.47 -52.23 -37.87
C ALA A 10 -28.93 -53.01 -39.08
N PRO A 11 -28.01 -52.40 -39.84
CA PRO A 11 -26.97 -53.20 -40.51
C PRO A 11 -25.57 -52.78 -40.06
N HIS A 12 -24.74 -53.81 -39.90
CA HIS A 12 -23.31 -53.77 -39.73
C HIS A 12 -22.61 -53.09 -40.91
N ARG A 13 -21.56 -52.31 -40.67
CA ARG A 13 -20.46 -52.07 -41.63
C ARG A 13 -19.10 -52.07 -40.94
N ALA A 14 -18.38 -53.00 -41.35
CA ALA A 14 -16.97 -53.32 -41.50
C ALA A 14 -15.92 -52.38 -40.93
N LEU A 15 -15.03 -52.99 -40.14
CA LEU A 15 -13.68 -52.51 -39.82
C LEU A 15 -12.84 -52.32 -41.09
N LEU A 16 -12.19 -51.19 -41.20
CA LEU A 16 -11.00 -51.01 -42.03
C LEU A 16 -9.87 -50.56 -41.12
N SER A 17 -8.91 -51.47 -40.93
CA SER A 17 -7.65 -51.23 -40.23
C SER A 17 -6.77 -50.34 -41.10
N ALA A 18 -6.44 -49.14 -40.64
CA ALA A 18 -5.37 -48.32 -41.18
C ALA A 18 -4.15 -48.42 -40.26
N ILE A 19 -3.10 -49.03 -40.77
CA ILE A 19 -1.76 -49.09 -40.16
C ILE A 19 -1.15 -47.68 -40.33
N ALA A 20 -1.01 -46.91 -39.25
CA ALA A 20 -0.22 -45.71 -39.27
C ALA A 20 1.20 -46.03 -38.82
N ALA A 21 2.15 -45.79 -39.72
CA ALA A 21 3.58 -45.93 -39.47
C ALA A 21 4.01 -44.85 -38.47
N LEU A 22 4.61 -45.26 -37.34
CA LEU A 22 5.32 -44.38 -36.42
C LEU A 22 6.63 -43.91 -37.08
N GLY A 23 6.64 -42.67 -37.56
CA GLY A 23 7.87 -41.96 -37.85
C GLY A 23 8.47 -41.41 -36.55
N VAL A 24 9.55 -41.99 -36.07
CA VAL A 24 10.38 -41.45 -34.99
C VAL A 24 11.18 -40.29 -35.56
N THR A 25 10.70 -39.06 -35.37
CA THR A 25 11.53 -37.88 -35.55
C THR A 25 12.33 -37.67 -34.27
N ALA A 26 13.62 -37.98 -34.32
CA ALA A 26 14.59 -37.57 -33.29
C ALA A 26 14.67 -36.05 -33.32
N GLY A 27 13.91 -35.39 -32.41
CA GLY A 27 14.06 -33.97 -32.13
C GLY A 27 15.39 -33.75 -31.44
N LEU A 28 16.32 -33.09 -32.11
CA LEU A 28 17.48 -32.49 -31.49
C LEU A 28 16.95 -31.38 -30.56
N THR A 29 16.89 -31.64 -29.25
CA THR A 29 16.76 -30.58 -28.24
C THR A 29 18.09 -29.84 -28.20
N VAL A 30 18.16 -28.69 -28.87
CA VAL A 30 19.20 -27.71 -28.62
C VAL A 30 18.98 -27.22 -27.22
N ALA A 31 19.80 -27.62 -26.26
CA ALA A 31 19.83 -27.02 -24.92
C ALA A 31 20.13 -25.53 -25.10
N ALA A 32 19.25 -24.69 -24.59
CA ALA A 32 19.53 -23.27 -24.50
C ALA A 32 20.84 -23.08 -23.70
N PRO A 33 21.73 -22.18 -24.12
CA PRO A 33 22.94 -21.90 -23.34
C PRO A 33 22.52 -21.52 -21.91
N SER A 34 23.12 -22.16 -20.91
CA SER A 34 22.92 -21.79 -19.51
C SER A 34 23.36 -20.34 -19.35
N ALA A 35 22.49 -19.51 -18.76
CA ALA A 35 22.86 -18.16 -18.37
C ALA A 35 24.14 -18.20 -17.51
N PRO A 36 25.06 -17.24 -17.65
CA PRO A 36 26.19 -17.14 -16.75
C PRO A 36 25.72 -17.06 -15.31
N ALA A 37 26.45 -17.70 -14.39
CA ALA A 37 26.13 -17.64 -12.97
C ALA A 37 26.13 -16.16 -12.50
N ALA A 38 25.13 -15.76 -11.72
CA ALA A 38 25.05 -14.42 -11.15
C ALA A 38 26.25 -14.16 -10.24
N THR A 39 26.78 -12.94 -10.24
CA THR A 39 27.92 -12.52 -9.42
C THR A 39 27.65 -11.12 -8.84
N GLY A 40 28.31 -10.80 -7.73
CA GLY A 40 28.16 -9.48 -7.10
C GLY A 40 26.73 -9.23 -6.63
N SER A 41 26.23 -8.01 -6.82
CA SER A 41 24.90 -7.61 -6.38
C SER A 41 23.77 -8.46 -6.94
N ASP A 42 23.91 -8.99 -8.16
CA ASP A 42 22.92 -9.88 -8.77
C ASP A 42 22.85 -11.23 -8.05
N LEU A 43 23.99 -11.76 -7.57
CA LEU A 43 23.98 -12.98 -6.74
C LEU A 43 23.31 -12.74 -5.40
N CYS A 44 23.65 -11.65 -4.71
CA CYS A 44 22.96 -11.31 -3.46
C CYS A 44 21.44 -11.16 -3.66
N ALA A 45 21.02 -10.51 -4.74
CA ALA A 45 19.64 -10.30 -5.05
C ALA A 45 18.90 -11.63 -5.26
N GLU A 46 19.45 -12.53 -6.08
CA GLU A 46 18.88 -13.85 -6.36
C GLU A 46 18.70 -14.67 -5.09
N VAL A 47 19.77 -14.86 -4.30
CA VAL A 47 19.70 -15.73 -3.11
C VAL A 47 18.94 -15.09 -1.95
N ALA A 48 18.98 -13.77 -1.80
CA ALA A 48 18.17 -13.07 -0.80
C ALA A 48 16.67 -13.19 -1.13
N TYR A 49 16.30 -13.04 -2.41
CA TYR A 49 14.92 -13.26 -2.84
C TYR A 49 14.46 -14.69 -2.57
N GLN A 50 15.28 -15.70 -2.89
CA GLN A 50 14.98 -17.11 -2.63
C GLN A 50 14.90 -17.43 -1.13
N ALA A 51 15.70 -16.76 -0.29
CA ALA A 51 15.66 -16.88 1.17
C ALA A 51 14.39 -16.30 1.81
N GLY A 52 13.65 -15.46 1.08
CA GLY A 52 12.39 -14.90 1.55
C GLY A 52 12.39 -13.39 1.80
N PHE A 53 13.50 -12.68 1.59
CA PHE A 53 13.49 -11.22 1.65
C PHE A 53 12.62 -10.64 0.51
N ARG A 54 11.84 -9.60 0.81
CA ARG A 54 10.95 -8.93 -0.15
C ARG A 54 10.97 -7.42 0.06
N GLY A 55 10.60 -6.65 -0.97
CA GLY A 55 10.48 -5.20 -0.90
C GLY A 55 11.74 -4.53 -0.36
N GLU A 56 11.59 -3.59 0.56
CA GLU A 56 12.71 -2.87 1.18
C GLU A 56 13.65 -3.77 1.98
N ALA A 57 13.14 -4.85 2.60
CA ALA A 57 13.98 -5.81 3.29
C ALA A 57 14.93 -6.54 2.32
N LEU A 58 14.52 -6.76 1.07
CA LEU A 58 15.36 -7.31 0.02
C LEU A 58 16.46 -6.31 -0.39
N VAL A 59 16.09 -5.06 -0.64
CA VAL A 59 17.06 -3.99 -0.97
C VAL A 59 18.08 -3.81 0.17
N THR A 60 17.60 -3.78 1.42
CA THR A 60 18.44 -3.67 2.61
C THR A 60 19.37 -4.87 2.75
N ALA A 61 18.87 -6.09 2.57
CA ALA A 61 19.68 -7.31 2.63
C ALA A 61 20.82 -7.28 1.62
N ILE A 62 20.53 -6.91 0.37
CA ILE A 62 21.53 -6.78 -0.69
C ILE A 62 22.56 -5.69 -0.34
N ALA A 63 22.10 -4.53 0.13
CA ALA A 63 22.99 -3.42 0.52
C ALA A 63 23.90 -3.79 1.69
N VAL A 64 23.42 -4.58 2.68
CA VAL A 64 24.25 -5.13 3.75
C VAL A 64 25.23 -6.15 3.20
N GLY A 65 24.83 -7.10 2.36
CA GLY A 65 25.74 -8.05 1.72
C GLY A 65 26.82 -7.39 0.88
N LEU A 66 26.48 -6.31 0.17
CA LEU A 66 27.46 -5.47 -0.54
C LEU A 66 28.45 -4.80 0.42
N ALA A 67 27.97 -4.27 1.53
CA ALA A 67 28.79 -3.60 2.54
C ALA A 67 29.69 -4.56 3.30
N GLU A 68 29.25 -5.79 3.54
CA GLU A 68 30.02 -6.83 4.26
C GLU A 68 31.10 -7.46 3.35
N SER A 69 30.71 -8.01 2.22
CA SER A 69 31.57 -8.87 1.42
C SER A 69 31.68 -8.45 -0.05
N SER A 70 31.01 -7.38 -0.47
CA SER A 70 30.75 -7.08 -1.88
C SER A 70 30.01 -8.25 -2.59
N CYS A 71 29.14 -8.91 -1.85
CA CYS A 71 28.39 -10.09 -2.30
C CYS A 71 29.29 -11.25 -2.78
N ASN A 72 30.39 -11.49 -2.07
CA ASN A 72 31.31 -12.60 -2.34
C ASN A 72 30.97 -13.81 -1.45
N PRO A 73 30.48 -14.94 -2.00
CA PRO A 73 30.09 -16.10 -1.20
C PRO A 73 31.27 -16.78 -0.51
N LEU A 74 32.49 -16.52 -0.95
CA LEU A 74 33.72 -17.06 -0.37
C LEU A 74 34.46 -16.07 0.52
N ALA A 75 33.82 -14.96 0.91
CA ALA A 75 34.40 -14.00 1.82
C ALA A 75 34.72 -14.66 3.18
N SER A 76 35.86 -14.30 3.72
CA SER A 76 36.35 -14.84 4.99
C SER A 76 37.19 -13.80 5.70
N ASN A 77 36.64 -13.17 6.72
CA ASN A 77 37.30 -12.13 7.50
C ASN A 77 37.57 -12.63 8.92
N ARG A 78 38.82 -12.51 9.33
CA ARG A 78 39.25 -12.93 10.65
C ARG A 78 39.11 -11.79 11.65
N GLN A 79 38.37 -12.02 12.73
CA GLN A 79 38.19 -11.07 13.83
C GLN A 79 38.97 -11.51 15.08
N GLY A 80 39.66 -10.56 15.71
CA GLY A 80 40.40 -10.83 16.95
C GLY A 80 41.82 -11.40 16.72
N ASN A 81 42.48 -11.79 17.84
CA ASN A 81 43.83 -12.35 17.86
C ASN A 81 43.82 -13.77 18.43
N GLN A 82 44.83 -14.58 18.02
CA GLN A 82 45.01 -15.89 18.59
C GLN A 82 45.16 -15.82 20.13
N PRO A 83 44.58 -16.80 20.91
CA PRO A 83 43.84 -18.00 20.44
C PRO A 83 42.33 -17.77 20.19
N ASP A 84 41.78 -16.64 20.54
CA ASP A 84 40.35 -16.36 20.61
C ASP A 84 39.87 -15.55 19.37
N TYR A 85 40.19 -16.00 18.16
CA TYR A 85 39.66 -15.37 16.97
C TYR A 85 38.36 -16.03 16.53
N SER A 86 37.51 -15.24 15.84
CA SER A 86 36.35 -15.71 15.10
C SER A 86 36.48 -15.40 13.60
N ILE A 87 35.69 -16.01 12.78
CA ILE A 87 35.69 -15.84 11.33
C ILE A 87 34.29 -15.42 10.89
N ASP A 88 34.22 -14.29 10.17
CA ASP A 88 33.06 -13.85 9.46
C ASP A 88 33.06 -14.48 8.06
N ARG A 89 31.95 -15.13 7.64
CA ARG A 89 31.94 -16.05 6.50
C ARG A 89 30.80 -15.76 5.54
N GLY A 90 31.12 -15.78 4.24
CA GLY A 90 30.19 -15.75 3.14
C GLY A 90 29.61 -14.38 2.82
N LEU A 91 28.49 -14.34 2.11
CA LEU A 91 27.87 -13.13 1.56
C LEU A 91 27.55 -12.06 2.61
N TRP A 92 26.96 -12.47 3.74
CA TRP A 92 26.60 -11.60 4.87
C TRP A 92 27.56 -11.71 6.04
N GLU A 93 28.78 -12.23 5.82
CA GLU A 93 29.84 -12.35 6.80
C GLU A 93 29.40 -12.88 8.17
N ILE A 94 28.66 -14.01 8.18
CA ILE A 94 28.09 -14.61 9.38
C ILE A 94 29.21 -15.16 10.28
N ASN A 95 29.31 -14.62 11.49
CA ASN A 95 30.36 -14.92 12.45
C ASN A 95 30.23 -16.34 13.06
N ASP A 96 31.29 -17.15 13.05
CA ASP A 96 31.32 -18.53 13.52
C ASP A 96 31.23 -18.67 15.04
N HIS A 97 31.64 -17.66 15.79
CA HIS A 97 31.57 -17.65 17.25
C HIS A 97 30.15 -17.42 17.78
N TRP A 98 29.43 -16.49 17.15
CA TRP A 98 28.09 -16.08 17.55
C TRP A 98 27.01 -16.97 16.94
N HIS A 99 27.24 -17.50 15.73
CA HIS A 99 26.29 -18.31 14.95
C HIS A 99 26.85 -19.70 14.70
N LYS A 100 27.03 -20.47 15.79
CA LYS A 100 27.56 -21.85 15.75
C LYS A 100 26.65 -22.84 15.07
N GLU A 101 25.35 -22.51 14.94
CA GLU A 101 24.36 -23.26 14.19
C GLU A 101 24.56 -23.18 12.68
N VAL A 102 25.33 -22.22 12.18
CA VAL A 102 25.68 -22.07 10.78
C VAL A 102 27.04 -22.73 10.52
N SER A 103 27.01 -23.93 9.92
CA SER A 103 28.24 -24.67 9.58
C SER A 103 29.04 -23.95 8.49
N ASP A 104 30.35 -24.26 8.36
CA ASP A 104 31.18 -23.72 7.28
C ASP A 104 30.62 -24.05 5.90
N ALA A 105 30.09 -25.27 5.71
CA ALA A 105 29.48 -25.66 4.47
C ALA A 105 28.24 -24.78 4.11
N CYS A 106 27.45 -24.38 5.10
CA CYS A 106 26.34 -23.46 4.92
C CYS A 106 26.83 -22.02 4.72
N ALA A 107 27.80 -21.59 5.52
CA ALA A 107 28.26 -20.21 5.50
C ALA A 107 28.94 -19.81 4.15
N TYR A 108 29.56 -20.76 3.46
CA TYR A 108 30.18 -20.55 2.14
C TYR A 108 29.31 -21.02 0.96
N ASP A 109 28.11 -21.55 1.21
CA ASP A 109 27.09 -21.76 0.21
C ASP A 109 26.21 -20.52 0.13
N ALA A 110 26.07 -19.94 -1.06
CA ALA A 110 25.41 -18.66 -1.24
C ALA A 110 23.94 -18.65 -0.75
N GLN A 111 23.18 -19.70 -1.09
CA GLN A 111 21.78 -19.78 -0.68
C GLN A 111 21.63 -20.06 0.82
N CYS A 112 22.40 -20.99 1.34
CA CYS A 112 22.35 -21.32 2.77
C CYS A 112 22.79 -20.14 3.66
N ASN A 113 23.77 -19.32 3.19
CA ASN A 113 24.18 -18.10 3.86
C ASN A 113 23.05 -17.05 3.87
N ALA A 114 22.34 -16.89 2.74
CA ALA A 114 21.17 -16.02 2.64
C ALA A 114 20.02 -16.47 3.56
N ASP A 115 19.73 -17.78 3.60
CA ASP A 115 18.72 -18.35 4.49
C ASP A 115 19.08 -18.13 5.97
N ALA A 116 20.36 -18.21 6.29
CA ALA A 116 20.86 -17.91 7.64
C ALA A 116 20.72 -16.42 7.96
N ALA A 117 21.10 -15.53 7.05
CA ALA A 117 20.94 -14.09 7.21
C ALA A 117 19.46 -13.70 7.39
N TYR A 118 18.54 -14.33 6.63
CA TYR A 118 17.10 -14.13 6.79
C TYR A 118 16.61 -14.48 8.20
N ARG A 119 17.03 -15.62 8.74
CA ARG A 119 16.66 -16.01 10.11
C ARG A 119 17.28 -15.10 11.17
N ILE A 120 18.56 -14.78 11.05
CA ILE A 120 19.30 -13.94 12.01
C ILE A 120 18.77 -12.51 12.03
N SER A 121 18.40 -11.96 10.87
CA SER A 121 17.81 -10.62 10.74
C SER A 121 16.30 -10.59 11.04
N ASN A 122 15.71 -11.70 11.50
CA ASN A 122 14.27 -11.79 11.70
C ASN A 122 13.47 -11.35 10.45
N GLY A 123 13.81 -11.92 9.29
CA GLY A 123 13.15 -11.59 8.02
C GLY A 123 13.54 -10.24 7.44
N GLY A 124 14.64 -9.65 7.89
CA GLY A 124 15.10 -8.32 7.47
C GLY A 124 14.64 -7.18 8.38
N LEU A 125 14.01 -7.50 9.52
CA LEU A 125 13.52 -6.51 10.48
C LEU A 125 14.58 -6.04 11.48
N ASP A 126 15.64 -6.83 11.70
CA ASP A 126 16.70 -6.53 12.66
C ASP A 126 18.10 -6.81 12.08
N TRP A 127 18.82 -5.76 11.74
CA TRP A 127 20.18 -5.79 11.21
C TRP A 127 21.25 -5.33 12.22
N HIS A 128 20.89 -5.11 13.50
CA HIS A 128 21.83 -4.56 14.49
C HIS A 128 23.02 -5.47 14.79
N GLN A 129 22.94 -6.75 14.46
CA GLN A 129 24.06 -7.69 14.58
C GLN A 129 25.17 -7.46 13.55
N TRP A 130 24.87 -6.72 12.48
CA TRP A 130 25.86 -6.33 11.46
C TRP A 130 26.42 -4.93 11.75
N SER A 131 27.73 -4.87 11.98
CA SER A 131 28.44 -3.62 12.30
C SER A 131 28.36 -2.61 11.15
N THR A 132 28.36 -3.08 9.91
CA THR A 132 28.19 -2.25 8.69
C THR A 132 26.80 -1.62 8.61
N TYR A 133 25.78 -2.31 9.08
CA TYR A 133 24.44 -1.73 9.19
C TYR A 133 24.40 -0.66 10.28
N SER A 134 24.89 -0.98 11.49
CA SER A 134 24.91 -0.05 12.63
C SER A 134 25.79 1.19 12.33
N ALA A 135 26.86 1.04 11.57
CA ALA A 135 27.70 2.14 11.08
C ALA A 135 27.13 2.83 9.83
N ARG A 136 25.96 2.43 9.33
CA ARG A 136 25.31 2.94 8.12
C ARG A 136 26.14 2.78 6.85
N ALA A 137 27.09 1.85 6.82
CA ALA A 137 27.93 1.62 5.64
C ALA A 137 27.14 1.05 4.45
N HIS A 138 26.04 0.34 4.70
CA HIS A 138 25.11 -0.18 3.69
C HIS A 138 24.43 0.93 2.87
N VAL A 139 24.24 2.13 3.44
CA VAL A 139 23.49 3.23 2.79
C VAL A 139 24.09 3.62 1.44
N ARG A 140 25.41 3.59 1.30
CA ARG A 140 26.09 3.88 0.02
C ARG A 140 25.85 2.83 -1.08
N HIS A 141 25.28 1.69 -0.73
CA HIS A 141 25.01 0.57 -1.63
C HIS A 141 23.52 0.43 -1.99
N LEU A 142 22.64 1.28 -1.45
CA LEU A 142 21.18 1.17 -1.69
C LEU A 142 20.81 1.34 -3.16
N GLU A 143 21.46 2.25 -3.88
CA GLU A 143 21.22 2.44 -5.31
C GLU A 143 21.62 1.21 -6.13
N GLU A 144 22.77 0.62 -5.85
CA GLU A 144 23.23 -0.61 -6.51
C GLU A 144 22.35 -1.80 -6.13
N ALA A 145 21.92 -1.89 -4.87
CA ALA A 145 21.02 -2.92 -4.39
C ALA A 145 19.65 -2.84 -5.08
N GLN A 146 19.09 -1.64 -5.20
CA GLN A 146 17.82 -1.44 -5.93
C GLN A 146 17.98 -1.84 -7.40
N ALA A 147 19.03 -1.40 -8.06
CA ALA A 147 19.29 -1.79 -9.45
C ALA A 147 19.46 -3.31 -9.63
N ALA A 148 19.96 -4.03 -8.62
CA ALA A 148 20.05 -5.49 -8.66
C ALA A 148 18.67 -6.14 -8.52
N VAL A 149 17.79 -5.61 -7.65
CA VAL A 149 16.38 -6.03 -7.55
C VAL A 149 15.64 -5.81 -8.87
N ASP A 150 15.83 -4.66 -9.51
CA ASP A 150 15.21 -4.35 -10.80
C ASP A 150 15.65 -5.33 -11.92
N ARG A 151 16.92 -5.77 -11.90
CA ARG A 151 17.45 -6.76 -12.87
C ARG A 151 16.98 -8.18 -12.63
N LEU A 152 16.57 -8.55 -11.41
CA LEU A 152 16.00 -9.87 -11.13
C LEU A 152 14.78 -10.19 -12.01
N GLY A 153 14.10 -9.18 -12.55
CA GLY A 153 12.93 -9.35 -13.39
C GLY A 153 11.75 -10.03 -12.69
N HIS A 154 11.89 -10.33 -11.43
CA HIS A 154 10.81 -10.74 -10.55
C HIS A 154 10.12 -9.48 -10.04
N HIS A 155 9.39 -8.80 -10.93
CA HIS A 155 8.27 -7.99 -10.49
C HIS A 155 7.18 -8.94 -9.96
N GLU A 156 7.49 -9.65 -8.86
CA GLU A 156 6.40 -9.88 -7.92
C GLU A 156 5.92 -8.48 -7.56
N PRO A 157 4.62 -8.19 -7.62
CA PRO A 157 4.12 -7.03 -6.90
C PRO A 157 4.68 -7.24 -5.48
N GLY A 158 5.52 -6.30 -5.04
CA GLY A 158 6.03 -6.26 -3.66
C GLY A 158 4.84 -6.51 -2.75
N PRO A 159 4.98 -7.08 -1.52
CA PRO A 159 3.86 -7.49 -0.68
C PRO A 159 2.78 -6.45 -0.90
N ALA A 160 1.61 -6.90 -1.45
CA ALA A 160 0.62 -6.04 -2.07
C ALA A 160 0.61 -4.74 -1.28
N PRO A 161 0.89 -3.58 -1.86
CA PRO A 161 1.21 -2.38 -1.08
C PRO A 161 0.19 -2.39 0.02
N LEU A 162 0.62 -2.34 1.30
CA LEU A 162 -0.32 -2.37 2.41
C LEU A 162 -1.35 -1.36 1.97
N GLU A 163 -2.55 -1.84 1.57
CA GLU A 163 -3.56 -0.98 1.00
C GLU A 163 -3.87 0.00 2.12
N TYR A 164 -3.21 1.17 2.02
CA TYR A 164 -3.61 2.30 2.85
C TYR A 164 -5.06 2.55 2.46
N PRO A 165 -5.97 2.76 3.42
CA PRO A 165 -7.31 3.19 3.09
C PRO A 165 -7.20 4.32 2.07
N ALA A 166 -7.96 4.22 1.01
CA ALA A 166 -8.06 5.30 0.06
C ALA A 166 -8.53 6.53 0.85
N GLU A 167 -7.75 7.59 0.82
CA GLU A 167 -8.14 8.81 1.50
C GLU A 167 -9.40 9.36 0.89
N SER A 168 -10.34 9.75 1.71
CA SER A 168 -11.47 10.61 1.32
C SER A 168 -11.06 12.07 1.47
N GLY A 169 -11.58 12.92 0.63
CA GLY A 169 -11.28 14.34 0.64
C GLY A 169 -11.20 14.94 -0.75
N ARG A 170 -11.00 16.26 -0.84
CA ARG A 170 -10.93 16.95 -2.14
C ARG A 170 -9.60 16.80 -2.86
N VAL A 171 -8.59 16.26 -2.20
CA VAL A 171 -7.31 15.86 -2.80
C VAL A 171 -6.97 14.46 -2.38
N VAL A 172 -7.01 13.53 -3.33
CA VAL A 172 -6.66 12.12 -3.08
C VAL A 172 -5.55 11.68 -4.02
N SER A 173 -4.77 10.71 -3.57
CA SER A 173 -3.65 10.19 -4.35
C SER A 173 -3.51 8.68 -4.19
N ALA A 174 -3.03 8.04 -5.25
CA ALA A 174 -2.76 6.62 -5.23
C ALA A 174 -1.57 6.26 -6.12
N ARG A 175 -0.99 5.11 -5.86
CA ARG A 175 0.07 4.57 -6.70
C ARG A 175 -0.54 3.65 -7.76
N SER A 176 -0.29 3.98 -9.03
CA SER A 176 -0.63 3.16 -10.18
C SER A 176 0.15 1.85 -10.21
N ALA A 177 -0.31 0.91 -11.02
CA ALA A 177 0.32 -0.41 -11.18
C ALA A 177 1.77 -0.35 -11.70
N ASP A 178 2.14 0.71 -12.42
CA ASP A 178 3.50 0.94 -12.90
C ASP A 178 4.43 1.63 -11.87
N GLY A 179 3.95 1.84 -10.65
CA GLY A 179 4.69 2.43 -9.53
C GLY A 179 4.68 3.96 -9.46
N ARG A 180 4.07 4.66 -10.42
CA ARG A 180 3.94 6.13 -10.41
C ARG A 180 2.77 6.54 -9.51
N LEU A 181 2.89 7.68 -8.85
CA LEU A 181 1.77 8.31 -8.16
C LEU A 181 0.87 9.03 -9.15
N GLU A 182 -0.42 8.98 -8.87
CA GLU A 182 -1.46 9.78 -9.50
C GLU A 182 -2.20 10.56 -8.41
N VAL A 183 -2.51 11.83 -8.65
CA VAL A 183 -3.23 12.72 -7.75
C VAL A 183 -4.46 13.27 -8.44
N PHE A 184 -5.57 13.31 -7.70
CA PHE A 184 -6.84 13.85 -8.13
C PHE A 184 -7.22 14.98 -7.19
N ALA A 185 -7.72 16.06 -7.75
CA ALA A 185 -8.20 17.19 -6.97
C ALA A 185 -9.54 17.68 -7.52
N ALA A 186 -10.49 17.88 -6.64
CA ALA A 186 -11.81 18.42 -7.00
C ALA A 186 -11.82 19.93 -6.79
N GLY A 187 -12.17 20.64 -7.86
CA GLY A 187 -12.47 22.06 -7.82
C GLY A 187 -13.94 22.32 -8.11
N LYS A 188 -14.36 23.58 -8.08
CA LYS A 188 -15.77 23.97 -8.33
C LYS A 188 -16.34 23.49 -9.67
N ASN A 189 -15.50 23.24 -10.67
CA ASN A 189 -15.90 22.91 -12.04
C ASN A 189 -15.80 21.43 -12.37
N GLY A 190 -15.25 20.59 -11.47
CA GLY A 190 -15.02 19.17 -11.71
C GLY A 190 -13.73 18.68 -11.08
N VAL A 191 -13.33 17.50 -11.49
CA VAL A 191 -12.14 16.78 -11.01
C VAL A 191 -11.00 16.94 -12.02
N SER A 192 -9.83 17.28 -11.53
CA SER A 192 -8.59 17.32 -12.29
C SER A 192 -7.63 16.23 -11.82
N HIS A 193 -6.73 15.82 -12.70
CA HIS A 193 -5.81 14.70 -12.50
C HIS A 193 -4.40 15.08 -12.96
N ALA A 194 -3.40 14.69 -12.19
CA ALA A 194 -2.00 14.76 -12.57
C ALA A 194 -1.28 13.46 -12.13
N TRP A 195 -0.20 13.11 -12.81
CA TRP A 195 0.56 11.89 -12.52
C TRP A 195 2.07 12.12 -12.60
N GLN A 196 2.83 11.31 -11.94
CA GLN A 196 4.27 11.34 -12.07
C GLN A 196 4.71 10.94 -13.49
N THR A 197 5.59 11.71 -14.12
CA THR A 197 6.10 11.44 -15.47
C THR A 197 7.13 10.30 -15.50
N ALA A 198 7.69 9.95 -14.36
CA ALA A 198 8.53 8.78 -14.10
C ALA A 198 8.34 8.36 -12.64
N ILE A 199 8.64 7.11 -12.29
CA ILE A 199 8.58 6.62 -10.91
C ILE A 199 9.43 7.52 -10.01
N ASN A 200 8.84 8.00 -8.92
CA ASN A 200 9.44 8.95 -7.97
C ASN A 200 9.94 10.26 -8.64
N GLY A 201 9.40 10.60 -9.82
CA GLY A 201 9.87 11.71 -10.65
C GLY A 201 8.98 12.95 -10.57
N GLY A 202 9.17 13.85 -11.55
CA GLY A 202 8.35 15.06 -11.67
C GLY A 202 6.92 14.77 -12.12
N TRP A 203 6.07 15.78 -12.09
CA TRP A 203 4.63 15.69 -12.36
C TRP A 203 4.27 16.16 -13.78
N SER A 204 3.19 15.59 -14.33
CA SER A 204 2.52 16.09 -15.53
C SER A 204 1.85 17.43 -15.25
N GLU A 205 1.41 18.13 -16.30
CA GLU A 205 0.39 19.15 -16.13
C GLU A 205 -0.96 18.53 -15.76
N TRP A 206 -1.85 19.34 -15.18
CA TRP A 206 -3.19 18.90 -14.82
C TRP A 206 -4.05 18.63 -16.07
N GLU A 207 -4.71 17.48 -16.06
CA GLU A 207 -5.74 17.11 -17.02
C GLU A 207 -7.12 17.30 -16.39
N ASP A 208 -8.01 18.01 -17.08
CA ASP A 208 -9.41 18.14 -16.66
C ASP A 208 -10.18 16.87 -17.02
N LEU A 209 -10.68 16.20 -16.02
CA LEU A 209 -11.48 14.98 -16.18
C LEU A 209 -12.98 15.29 -16.25
N GLY A 210 -13.42 16.52 -15.97
CA GLY A 210 -14.82 16.85 -15.77
C GLY A 210 -15.39 16.20 -14.49
N GLY A 211 -16.66 15.78 -14.52
CA GLY A 211 -17.33 15.17 -13.36
C GLY A 211 -17.95 16.19 -12.40
N PRO A 212 -18.38 15.75 -11.18
CA PRO A 212 -19.05 16.63 -10.25
C PRO A 212 -18.09 17.66 -9.64
N GLY A 213 -18.51 18.93 -9.66
CA GLY A 213 -17.75 20.01 -9.04
C GLY A 213 -17.93 20.04 -7.52
N GLY A 214 -16.90 20.48 -6.80
CA GLY A 214 -16.90 20.54 -5.33
C GLY A 214 -17.15 19.18 -4.67
N ALA A 215 -16.60 18.12 -5.26
CA ALA A 215 -16.82 16.75 -4.81
C ALA A 215 -15.81 16.35 -3.74
N GLU A 216 -16.26 15.53 -2.79
CA GLU A 216 -15.38 14.65 -2.03
C GLU A 216 -14.92 13.52 -2.96
N LEU A 217 -13.69 13.09 -2.81
CA LEU A 217 -13.04 12.09 -3.65
C LEU A 217 -12.58 10.89 -2.85
N ALA A 218 -12.71 9.70 -3.43
CA ALA A 218 -12.02 8.52 -2.95
C ALA A 218 -11.46 7.74 -4.14
N ILE A 219 -10.38 7.01 -3.92
CA ILE A 219 -9.72 6.25 -4.96
C ILE A 219 -9.48 4.81 -4.49
N GLY A 220 -9.81 3.83 -5.34
CA GLY A 220 -9.58 2.42 -5.08
C GLY A 220 -8.66 1.80 -6.13
N LEU A 221 -7.91 0.80 -5.70
CA LEU A 221 -7.10 -0.03 -6.59
C LEU A 221 -7.83 -1.36 -6.80
N ASN A 222 -8.26 -1.61 -8.03
CA ASN A 222 -8.86 -2.87 -8.43
C ASN A 222 -7.84 -4.03 -8.37
N ALA A 223 -8.32 -5.25 -8.20
CA ALA A 223 -7.47 -6.44 -8.11
C ALA A 223 -6.58 -6.68 -9.35
N ASP A 224 -6.94 -6.12 -10.50
CA ASP A 224 -6.16 -6.15 -11.73
C ASP A 224 -5.17 -4.98 -11.88
N GLY A 225 -5.04 -4.13 -10.85
CA GLY A 225 -4.13 -2.98 -10.84
C GLY A 225 -4.69 -1.71 -11.49
N ARG A 226 -5.95 -1.67 -11.89
CA ARG A 226 -6.59 -0.45 -12.38
C ARG A 226 -7.03 0.43 -11.23
N LEU A 227 -6.74 1.72 -11.29
CA LEU A 227 -7.30 2.70 -10.37
C LEU A 227 -8.75 3.00 -10.77
N GLU A 228 -9.59 3.27 -9.76
CA GLU A 228 -10.97 3.71 -9.90
C GLU A 228 -11.21 4.86 -8.92
N VAL A 229 -11.63 6.02 -9.44
CA VAL A 229 -11.90 7.23 -8.67
C VAL A 229 -13.40 7.44 -8.56
N PHE A 230 -13.85 7.79 -7.38
CA PHE A 230 -15.22 8.10 -7.02
C PHE A 230 -15.29 9.57 -6.63
N ALA A 231 -16.36 10.25 -7.05
CA ALA A 231 -16.58 11.66 -6.80
C ALA A 231 -18.01 11.88 -6.32
N LEU A 232 -18.17 12.38 -5.10
CA LEU A 232 -19.43 12.60 -4.42
C LEU A 232 -19.62 14.09 -4.13
N ASN A 233 -20.76 14.64 -4.49
CA ASN A 233 -21.20 15.91 -3.94
C ASN A 233 -22.63 15.81 -3.39
N GLY A 234 -23.19 16.87 -2.86
CA GLY A 234 -24.52 16.87 -2.26
C GLY A 234 -25.67 16.39 -3.17
N THR A 235 -25.43 16.19 -4.47
CA THR A 235 -26.47 15.85 -5.45
C THR A 235 -26.21 14.58 -6.23
N THR A 236 -24.97 14.18 -6.41
CA THR A 236 -24.57 13.08 -7.31
C THR A 236 -23.35 12.34 -6.80
N LEU A 237 -23.28 11.07 -7.09
CA LEU A 237 -22.12 10.22 -6.92
C LEU A 237 -21.80 9.57 -8.27
N GLN A 238 -20.60 9.78 -8.75
CA GLN A 238 -20.12 9.22 -10.01
C GLN A 238 -18.77 8.54 -9.80
N HIS A 239 -18.43 7.64 -10.72
CA HIS A 239 -17.11 7.01 -10.75
C HIS A 239 -16.55 6.96 -12.15
N ARG A 240 -15.23 6.82 -12.25
CA ARG A 240 -14.51 6.47 -13.48
C ARG A 240 -13.30 5.62 -13.15
N TYR A 241 -12.88 4.80 -14.08
CA TYR A 241 -11.82 3.80 -13.86
C TYR A 241 -10.85 3.78 -15.04
N GLN A 242 -9.64 3.32 -14.76
CA GLN A 242 -8.66 3.06 -15.82
C GLN A 242 -9.14 1.89 -16.71
N LEU A 243 -9.03 2.05 -18.03
CA LEU A 243 -9.42 1.00 -18.99
C LEU A 243 -8.45 -0.18 -19.01
N GLN A 244 -7.21 0.06 -18.56
CA GLN A 244 -6.15 -0.92 -18.28
C GLN A 244 -5.23 -0.33 -17.20
N PRO A 245 -4.47 -1.16 -16.46
CA PRO A 245 -3.55 -0.67 -15.45
C PRO A 245 -2.63 0.44 -16.00
N SER A 246 -2.52 1.54 -15.25
CA SER A 246 -1.76 2.75 -15.62
C SER A 246 -2.11 3.34 -17.00
N GLY A 247 -3.32 3.07 -17.49
CA GLY A 247 -3.78 3.44 -18.84
C GLY A 247 -4.78 4.60 -18.85
N ALA A 248 -5.41 4.77 -20.00
CA ALA A 248 -6.44 5.78 -20.20
C ALA A 248 -7.67 5.52 -19.32
N TRP A 249 -8.40 6.60 -19.01
CA TRP A 249 -9.59 6.59 -18.16
C TRP A 249 -10.88 6.39 -18.96
N SER A 250 -11.89 5.73 -18.35
CA SER A 250 -13.26 5.70 -18.86
C SER A 250 -13.90 7.10 -18.84
N GLY A 251 -15.12 7.25 -19.34
CA GLY A 251 -15.98 8.38 -19.00
C GLY A 251 -16.48 8.26 -17.55
N TRP A 252 -17.02 9.36 -17.00
CA TRP A 252 -17.77 9.31 -15.76
C TRP A 252 -19.06 8.51 -15.95
N GLU A 253 -19.35 7.61 -15.03
CA GLU A 253 -20.55 6.80 -14.97
C GLU A 253 -21.32 7.13 -13.71
N ASP A 254 -22.64 7.07 -13.79
CA ASP A 254 -23.51 7.27 -12.64
C ASP A 254 -23.35 6.12 -11.64
N PHE A 255 -23.09 6.45 -10.38
CA PHE A 255 -22.85 5.48 -9.33
C PHE A 255 -23.90 5.56 -8.21
N GLY A 256 -24.57 6.70 -8.08
CA GLY A 256 -25.61 6.89 -7.08
C GLY A 256 -26.02 8.35 -6.89
N THR A 257 -26.82 8.56 -5.86
CA THR A 257 -27.26 9.90 -5.43
C THR A 257 -26.19 10.54 -4.56
N GLY A 258 -26.27 11.86 -4.36
CA GLY A 258 -25.36 12.61 -3.51
C GLY A 258 -25.41 12.23 -2.03
N GLY A 259 -24.41 12.66 -1.31
CA GLY A 259 -24.19 12.43 0.12
C GLY A 259 -23.28 13.47 0.70
N HIS A 260 -22.66 13.14 1.82
CA HIS A 260 -21.73 14.01 2.55
C HIS A 260 -20.29 13.63 2.28
N ASP A 261 -19.90 12.39 2.55
CA ASP A 261 -18.56 11.86 2.39
C ASP A 261 -18.57 10.40 1.90
N LEU A 262 -17.42 9.93 1.38
CA LEU A 262 -17.25 8.57 0.86
C LEU A 262 -15.85 8.03 1.14
N ALA A 263 -15.77 6.71 1.29
CA ALA A 263 -14.51 6.00 1.42
C ALA A 263 -14.54 4.69 0.61
N VAL A 264 -13.36 4.23 0.16
CA VAL A 264 -13.21 3.01 -0.63
C VAL A 264 -12.20 2.08 0.02
N GLY A 265 -12.57 0.82 0.18
CA GLY A 265 -11.68 -0.22 0.67
C GLY A 265 -11.63 -1.42 -0.25
N SER A 266 -10.55 -2.17 -0.17
CA SER A 266 -10.40 -3.46 -0.84
C SER A 266 -10.62 -4.60 0.13
N ASN A 267 -11.59 -5.44 -0.15
CA ASN A 267 -11.79 -6.71 0.55
C ASN A 267 -10.57 -7.63 0.39
N GLN A 268 -10.39 -8.59 1.28
CA GLN A 268 -9.26 -9.52 1.22
C GLN A 268 -9.25 -10.38 -0.07
N ASP A 269 -10.40 -10.55 -0.71
CA ASP A 269 -10.53 -11.23 -2.00
C ASP A 269 -10.30 -10.31 -3.22
N GLY A 270 -9.95 -9.04 -2.99
CA GLY A 270 -9.67 -8.05 -4.03
C GLY A 270 -10.89 -7.32 -4.58
N ARG A 271 -12.09 -7.54 -4.04
CA ARG A 271 -13.27 -6.75 -4.40
C ARG A 271 -13.20 -5.37 -3.74
N LEU A 272 -13.45 -4.32 -4.49
CA LEU A 272 -13.67 -2.99 -3.93
C LEU A 272 -15.04 -2.91 -3.24
N GLU A 273 -15.09 -2.15 -2.15
CA GLU A 273 -16.28 -1.80 -1.43
C GLU A 273 -16.27 -0.31 -1.12
N VAL A 274 -17.34 0.39 -1.49
CA VAL A 274 -17.48 1.84 -1.34
C VAL A 274 -18.54 2.10 -0.26
N PHE A 275 -18.20 3.00 0.65
CA PHE A 275 -19.11 3.53 1.65
C PHE A 275 -19.40 4.98 1.33
N ALA A 276 -20.62 5.40 1.61
CA ALA A 276 -21.03 6.79 1.52
C ALA A 276 -21.93 7.16 2.70
N SER A 277 -21.69 8.32 3.29
CA SER A 277 -22.54 8.89 4.33
C SER A 277 -23.54 9.89 3.74
N GLY A 278 -24.62 10.09 4.45
CA GLY A 278 -25.63 11.08 4.10
C GLY A 278 -26.59 11.30 5.26
N PRO A 279 -27.68 12.07 5.02
CA PRO A 279 -28.57 12.52 6.10
C PRO A 279 -29.32 11.42 6.85
N VAL A 280 -29.29 10.19 6.36
CA VAL A 280 -29.97 9.04 6.97
C VAL A 280 -29.01 7.93 7.44
N GLY A 281 -27.70 8.22 7.47
CA GLY A 281 -26.66 7.30 7.94
C GLY A 281 -25.71 6.86 6.82
N VAL A 282 -25.09 5.70 7.02
CA VAL A 282 -24.03 5.17 6.15
C VAL A 282 -24.57 4.01 5.30
N PHE A 283 -24.22 4.02 4.03
CA PHE A 283 -24.57 3.01 3.03
C PHE A 283 -23.31 2.46 2.40
N HIS A 284 -23.39 1.25 1.84
CA HIS A 284 -22.28 0.67 1.11
C HIS A 284 -22.74 0.01 -0.19
N ARG A 285 -21.76 -0.20 -1.07
CA ARG A 285 -21.88 -0.89 -2.34
C ARG A 285 -20.57 -1.60 -2.65
N TYR A 286 -20.61 -2.84 -3.11
CA TYR A 286 -19.41 -3.65 -3.31
C TYR A 286 -19.41 -4.31 -4.69
N GLN A 287 -18.22 -4.62 -5.19
CA GLN A 287 -18.06 -5.43 -6.40
C GLN A 287 -18.56 -6.85 -6.15
N THR A 288 -19.33 -7.40 -7.10
CA THR A 288 -19.91 -8.76 -6.97
C THR A 288 -18.89 -9.87 -7.16
N ALA A 289 -17.76 -9.57 -7.81
CA ALA A 289 -16.53 -10.34 -7.86
C ALA A 289 -15.36 -9.37 -8.16
N PRO A 290 -14.08 -9.73 -7.93
CA PRO A 290 -12.95 -8.87 -8.28
C PRO A 290 -13.04 -8.35 -9.72
N ASN A 291 -12.83 -7.04 -9.90
CA ASN A 291 -12.88 -6.34 -11.20
C ASN A 291 -14.21 -6.46 -11.96
N SER A 292 -15.32 -6.75 -11.27
CA SER A 292 -16.62 -6.97 -11.89
C SER A 292 -17.62 -5.86 -11.54
N GLY A 293 -18.85 -6.02 -12.03
CA GLY A 293 -19.94 -5.10 -11.74
C GLY A 293 -20.30 -5.00 -10.25
N TRP A 294 -21.06 -4.00 -9.90
CA TRP A 294 -21.37 -3.59 -8.54
C TRP A 294 -22.73 -4.12 -8.06
N SER A 295 -22.86 -4.35 -6.74
CA SER A 295 -24.15 -4.58 -6.07
C SER A 295 -25.06 -3.35 -6.15
N GLY A 296 -26.26 -3.44 -5.65
CA GLY A 296 -27.05 -2.25 -5.26
C GLY A 296 -26.47 -1.57 -4.02
N TRP A 297 -26.88 -0.35 -3.74
CA TRP A 297 -26.63 0.30 -2.46
C TRP A 297 -27.41 -0.39 -1.35
N GLU A 298 -26.75 -0.70 -0.25
CA GLU A 298 -27.33 -1.34 0.93
C GLU A 298 -27.03 -0.49 2.17
N GLY A 299 -27.98 -0.39 3.10
CA GLY A 299 -27.74 0.28 4.37
C GLY A 299 -26.90 -0.58 5.31
N THR A 300 -25.94 0.01 5.98
CA THR A 300 -25.07 -0.68 6.94
C THR A 300 -25.72 -0.92 8.32
N GLY A 301 -27.02 -0.70 8.44
CA GLY A 301 -27.74 -0.82 9.71
C GLY A 301 -27.72 0.44 10.58
N GLY A 302 -27.39 1.60 10.01
CA GLY A 302 -27.36 2.89 10.69
C GLY A 302 -26.06 3.65 10.41
N GLY A 303 -25.36 4.02 11.48
CA GLY A 303 -24.19 4.90 11.44
C GLY A 303 -24.57 6.38 11.61
N PRO A 304 -23.59 7.25 11.91
CA PRO A 304 -23.86 8.68 12.09
C PRO A 304 -24.26 9.31 10.74
N ALA A 305 -25.26 10.18 10.79
CA ALA A 305 -25.65 10.96 9.62
C ALA A 305 -24.59 12.03 9.30
N ASP A 306 -24.43 12.30 8.01
CA ASP A 306 -23.51 13.34 7.50
C ASP A 306 -22.15 13.28 8.20
N SER A 307 -21.53 12.11 8.17
CA SER A 307 -20.25 11.83 8.82
C SER A 307 -19.09 11.78 7.82
N GLU A 308 -17.92 12.21 8.25
CA GLU A 308 -16.65 11.85 7.65
C GLU A 308 -16.45 10.35 7.81
N ILE A 309 -15.96 9.66 6.78
CA ILE A 309 -15.84 8.20 6.73
C ILE A 309 -14.43 7.80 6.30
N GLU A 310 -13.85 6.86 7.01
CA GLU A 310 -12.59 6.21 6.63
C GLU A 310 -12.67 4.70 6.81
N LEU A 311 -11.86 3.99 6.02
CA LEU A 311 -11.74 2.53 6.10
C LEU A 311 -10.33 2.11 6.50
N GLY A 312 -10.25 1.02 7.27
CA GLY A 312 -9.03 0.31 7.55
C GLY A 312 -9.18 -1.18 7.27
N LYS A 313 -8.08 -1.85 6.92
CA LYS A 313 -8.02 -3.31 6.86
C LYS A 313 -7.24 -3.82 8.06
N ALA A 314 -7.92 -4.50 8.97
CA ALA A 314 -7.30 -5.09 10.16
C ALA A 314 -6.28 -6.19 9.78
N PRO A 315 -5.33 -6.55 10.68
CA PRO A 315 -4.30 -7.57 10.40
C PRO A 315 -4.85 -8.95 10.03
N ASP A 316 -6.08 -9.23 10.42
CA ASP A 316 -6.78 -10.48 10.10
C ASP A 316 -7.50 -10.45 8.72
N GLY A 317 -7.38 -9.35 7.98
CA GLY A 317 -7.92 -9.17 6.63
C GLY A 317 -9.36 -8.67 6.59
N ARG A 318 -9.98 -8.37 7.74
CA ARG A 318 -11.33 -7.77 7.80
C ARG A 318 -11.25 -6.27 7.53
N LEU A 319 -12.23 -5.75 6.80
CA LEU A 319 -12.43 -4.30 6.70
C LEU A 319 -13.12 -3.76 7.96
N GLU A 320 -12.76 -2.57 8.34
CA GLU A 320 -13.37 -1.78 9.40
C GLU A 320 -13.70 -0.38 8.85
N VAL A 321 -14.89 0.13 9.16
CA VAL A 321 -15.34 1.46 8.79
C VAL A 321 -15.50 2.34 10.01
N PHE A 322 -14.99 3.53 9.91
CA PHE A 322 -15.02 4.55 10.95
C PHE A 322 -15.85 5.72 10.43
N ALA A 323 -16.74 6.23 11.26
CA ALA A 323 -17.63 7.31 10.89
C ALA A 323 -17.73 8.34 12.01
N LEU A 324 -17.35 9.57 11.71
CA LEU A 324 -17.22 10.69 12.63
C LEU A 324 -18.07 11.86 12.18
N ASN A 325 -18.83 12.44 13.10
CA ASN A 325 -19.42 13.78 12.91
C ASN A 325 -19.22 14.64 14.15
N GLY A 326 -19.71 15.85 14.14
CA GLY A 326 -19.56 16.80 15.28
C GLY A 326 -20.11 16.30 16.63
N SER A 327 -20.82 15.18 16.67
CA SER A 327 -21.49 14.68 17.89
C SER A 327 -21.00 13.33 18.35
N VAL A 328 -20.69 12.43 17.44
CA VAL A 328 -20.36 11.03 17.74
C VAL A 328 -19.25 10.51 16.82
N PHE A 329 -18.52 9.53 17.32
CA PHE A 329 -17.58 8.73 16.56
C PHE A 329 -17.98 7.25 16.74
N GLN A 330 -18.33 6.59 15.65
CA GLN A 330 -18.77 5.19 15.64
C GLN A 330 -17.88 4.34 14.74
N HIS A 331 -17.91 3.06 14.99
CA HIS A 331 -17.06 2.08 14.32
C HIS A 331 -17.89 0.82 14.02
N GLN A 332 -17.63 0.22 12.85
CA GLN A 332 -18.27 -1.01 12.39
C GLN A 332 -17.21 -1.86 11.68
N TRP A 333 -17.29 -3.18 11.78
CA TRP A 333 -16.30 -4.09 11.20
C TRP A 333 -16.96 -5.31 10.55
N GLN A 334 -16.27 -5.92 9.62
CA GLN A 334 -16.69 -7.20 9.06
C GLN A 334 -16.66 -8.30 10.13
N THR A 335 -17.73 -9.07 10.26
CA THR A 335 -17.84 -10.18 11.24
C THR A 335 -16.99 -11.40 10.86
N ALA A 336 -16.59 -11.50 9.59
CA ALA A 336 -15.64 -12.45 9.03
C ALA A 336 -14.98 -11.81 7.81
N VAL A 337 -13.81 -12.29 7.42
CA VAL A 337 -13.11 -11.81 6.21
C VAL A 337 -14.03 -11.91 4.99
N ASN A 338 -14.16 -10.80 4.26
CA ASN A 338 -15.10 -10.64 3.13
C ASN A 338 -16.58 -10.92 3.47
N GLY A 339 -16.92 -10.87 4.76
CA GLY A 339 -18.24 -11.22 5.29
C GLY A 339 -19.16 -10.03 5.51
N GLY A 340 -20.27 -10.28 6.19
CA GLY A 340 -21.21 -9.22 6.57
C GLY A 340 -20.68 -8.35 7.71
N TRP A 341 -21.40 -7.26 7.99
CA TRP A 341 -20.99 -6.22 8.93
C TRP A 341 -21.58 -6.43 10.33
N SER A 342 -20.87 -6.00 11.37
CA SER A 342 -21.35 -5.95 12.76
C SER A 342 -22.45 -4.89 12.91
N ALA A 343 -23.01 -4.74 14.10
CA ALA A 343 -23.70 -3.50 14.46
C ALA A 343 -22.67 -2.37 14.66
N TRP A 344 -23.08 -1.11 14.51
CA TRP A 344 -22.25 0.05 14.82
C TRP A 344 -21.95 0.11 16.33
N ASP A 345 -20.68 0.25 16.68
CA ASP A 345 -20.24 0.52 18.05
C ASP A 345 -20.40 2.00 18.35
N SER A 346 -21.47 2.36 19.02
CA SER A 346 -21.78 3.73 19.45
C SER A 346 -20.94 4.19 20.66
N THR A 347 -20.08 3.34 21.20
CA THR A 347 -19.21 3.64 22.34
C THR A 347 -17.77 3.93 21.91
N PHE A 348 -17.49 3.92 20.61
CA PHE A 348 -16.15 4.06 20.09
C PHE A 348 -15.50 5.41 20.42
N GLY A 349 -16.27 6.51 20.33
CA GLY A 349 -15.79 7.83 20.72
C GLY A 349 -16.86 8.93 20.69
N THR A 350 -16.41 10.14 20.99
CA THR A 350 -17.20 11.37 20.87
C THR A 350 -16.89 12.04 19.52
N GLY A 351 -17.73 12.98 19.11
CA GLY A 351 -17.59 13.67 17.82
C GLY A 351 -16.31 14.51 17.70
N GLY A 352 -15.98 14.83 16.47
CA GLY A 352 -14.83 15.60 16.05
C GLY A 352 -15.07 16.30 14.72
N HIS A 353 -13.99 16.72 14.08
CA HIS A 353 -14.01 17.44 12.80
C HIS A 353 -13.64 16.54 11.63
N ASP A 354 -12.52 15.82 11.74
CA ASP A 354 -11.98 14.97 10.70
C ASP A 354 -11.24 13.76 11.28
N LEU A 355 -11.01 12.72 10.48
CA LEU A 355 -10.31 11.51 10.90
C LEU A 355 -9.37 10.99 9.80
N THR A 356 -8.37 10.22 10.22
CA THR A 356 -7.57 9.39 9.31
C THR A 356 -7.23 8.06 9.97
N VAL A 357 -7.13 7.01 9.15
CA VAL A 357 -6.81 5.65 9.58
C VAL A 357 -5.45 5.25 9.06
N SER A 358 -4.58 4.82 9.92
CA SER A 358 -3.24 4.35 9.57
C SER A 358 -3.01 2.90 10.00
N HIS A 359 -1.96 2.30 9.46
CA HIS A 359 -1.50 0.97 9.82
C HIS A 359 -0.13 1.05 10.47
N ASN A 360 -0.02 0.52 11.68
CA ASN A 360 1.25 0.30 12.31
C ASN A 360 2.10 -0.73 11.55
N GLN A 361 3.39 -0.79 11.81
CA GLN A 361 4.30 -1.75 11.15
C GLN A 361 3.87 -3.21 11.34
N ASP A 362 3.21 -3.53 12.44
CA ASP A 362 2.65 -4.85 12.75
C ASP A 362 1.25 -5.08 12.15
N GLY A 363 0.74 -4.15 11.34
CA GLY A 363 -0.55 -4.22 10.66
C GLY A 363 -1.74 -3.77 11.51
N ARG A 364 -1.56 -3.48 12.81
CA ARG A 364 -2.67 -2.96 13.65
C ARG A 364 -3.12 -1.60 13.17
N LEU A 365 -4.43 -1.41 13.15
CA LEU A 365 -5.03 -0.12 12.83
C LEU A 365 -4.79 0.90 13.95
N GLU A 366 -4.63 2.13 13.54
CA GLU A 366 -4.59 3.29 14.40
C GLU A 366 -5.43 4.40 13.77
N VAL A 367 -6.34 4.96 14.55
CA VAL A 367 -7.28 5.99 14.11
C VAL A 367 -6.91 7.29 14.80
N PHE A 368 -6.85 8.36 14.02
CA PHE A 368 -6.67 9.73 14.51
C PHE A 368 -7.95 10.50 14.23
N ALA A 369 -8.29 11.37 15.16
CA ALA A 369 -9.43 12.28 15.02
C ALA A 369 -9.06 13.66 15.51
N SER A 370 -9.38 14.67 14.74
CA SER A 370 -9.25 16.07 15.12
C SER A 370 -10.54 16.61 15.75
N GLY A 371 -10.41 17.62 16.54
CA GLY A 371 -11.52 18.33 17.15
C GLY A 371 -11.06 19.62 17.79
N PRO A 372 -11.95 20.34 18.50
CA PRO A 372 -11.64 21.69 19.04
C PRO A 372 -10.51 21.72 20.06
N ALA A 373 -10.10 20.58 20.62
CA ALA A 373 -9.00 20.47 21.58
C ALA A 373 -7.70 19.92 20.97
N GLY A 374 -7.63 19.74 19.63
CA GLY A 374 -6.49 19.17 18.92
C GLY A 374 -6.76 17.76 18.41
N VAL A 375 -5.71 16.99 18.21
CA VAL A 375 -5.74 15.65 17.63
C VAL A 375 -5.60 14.58 18.71
N TYR A 376 -6.41 13.56 18.61
CA TYR A 376 -6.42 12.39 19.48
C TYR A 376 -6.21 11.14 18.63
N HIS A 377 -5.71 10.06 19.26
CA HIS A 377 -5.59 8.77 18.60
C HIS A 377 -6.11 7.63 19.47
N LYS A 378 -6.39 6.52 18.79
CA LYS A 378 -6.82 5.24 19.37
C LYS A 378 -6.30 4.13 18.47
N TYR A 379 -5.72 3.08 19.04
CA TYR A 379 -5.09 2.01 18.28
C TYR A 379 -5.58 0.62 18.71
N GLN A 380 -5.54 -0.33 17.81
CA GLN A 380 -5.82 -1.72 18.11
C GLN A 380 -4.77 -2.29 19.06
N THR A 381 -5.20 -2.91 20.15
CA THR A 381 -4.34 -3.67 21.08
C THR A 381 -4.24 -5.14 20.67
N ASP A 382 -5.25 -5.64 19.98
CA ASP A 382 -5.33 -6.90 19.24
C ASP A 382 -6.37 -6.72 18.11
N PRO A 383 -6.58 -7.70 17.19
CA PRO A 383 -7.47 -7.53 16.04
C PRO A 383 -8.94 -7.21 16.37
N THR A 384 -9.34 -7.27 17.63
CA THR A 384 -10.72 -7.07 18.07
C THR A 384 -10.87 -6.07 19.22
N SER A 385 -9.78 -5.56 19.74
CA SER A 385 -9.78 -4.69 20.92
C SER A 385 -9.01 -3.41 20.65
N TRP A 386 -9.46 -2.33 21.27
CA TRP A 386 -8.92 -0.98 21.07
C TRP A 386 -8.41 -0.39 22.39
N SER A 387 -7.40 0.48 22.31
CA SER A 387 -6.95 1.33 23.43
C SER A 387 -8.04 2.32 23.87
N GLY A 388 -7.79 3.08 24.90
CA GLY A 388 -8.49 4.35 25.15
C GLY A 388 -8.07 5.41 24.14
N TRP A 389 -8.85 6.52 24.04
CA TRP A 389 -8.41 7.71 23.33
C TRP A 389 -7.30 8.43 24.10
N GLU A 390 -6.24 8.78 23.40
CA GLU A 390 -5.08 9.50 23.94
C GLU A 390 -4.87 10.80 23.15
N ALA A 391 -4.59 11.92 23.83
CA ALA A 391 -4.33 13.20 23.18
C ALA A 391 -2.90 13.24 22.66
N THR A 392 -2.73 13.60 21.39
CA THR A 392 -1.42 13.91 20.82
C THR A 392 -1.11 15.40 20.79
N GLY A 393 -2.13 16.26 21.03
CA GLY A 393 -2.05 17.70 20.81
C GLY A 393 -2.30 18.08 19.36
N GLY A 394 -1.55 19.02 18.80
CA GLY A 394 -1.67 19.45 17.41
C GLY A 394 -2.75 20.49 17.15
N PRO A 395 -2.98 20.86 15.87
CA PRO A 395 -3.93 21.90 15.51
C PRO A 395 -5.38 21.45 15.75
N ALA A 396 -6.18 22.39 16.24
CA ALA A 396 -7.61 22.16 16.43
C ALA A 396 -8.36 22.14 15.10
N ASP A 397 -9.43 21.35 15.04
CA ASP A 397 -10.35 21.25 13.90
C ASP A 397 -9.61 21.16 12.55
N ALA A 398 -8.61 20.29 12.50
CA ALA A 398 -7.73 20.13 11.34
C ALA A 398 -8.22 19.02 10.42
N GLN A 399 -8.01 19.17 9.11
CA GLN A 399 -8.02 18.08 8.16
C GLN A 399 -6.77 17.21 8.40
N LEU A 400 -6.93 15.89 8.34
CA LEU A 400 -5.91 14.92 8.67
C LEU A 400 -5.57 14.01 7.46
N THR A 401 -4.32 13.63 7.38
CA THR A 401 -3.89 12.51 6.54
C THR A 401 -2.73 11.80 7.22
N SER A 402 -2.45 10.58 6.84
CA SER A 402 -1.37 9.80 7.43
C SER A 402 -0.62 8.98 6.38
N GLY A 403 0.65 8.74 6.63
CA GLY A 403 1.48 7.89 5.81
C GLY A 403 2.44 7.08 6.67
N ARG A 404 3.10 6.11 6.05
CA ARG A 404 4.15 5.35 6.72
C ARG A 404 5.50 5.66 6.07
N SER A 405 6.40 6.20 6.86
CA SER A 405 7.77 6.50 6.43
C SER A 405 8.51 5.23 5.97
N PRO A 406 9.57 5.34 5.16
CA PRO A 406 10.35 4.19 4.67
C PRO A 406 10.93 3.31 5.78
N ASP A 407 11.08 3.84 6.99
CA ASP A 407 11.53 3.10 8.17
C ASP A 407 10.38 2.40 8.93
N GLY A 408 9.15 2.44 8.39
CA GLY A 408 7.97 1.77 8.92
C GLY A 408 7.19 2.54 9.99
N ARG A 409 7.63 3.73 10.39
CA ARG A 409 6.93 4.57 11.37
C ARG A 409 5.73 5.28 10.75
N VAL A 410 4.65 5.35 11.49
CA VAL A 410 3.48 6.17 11.12
C VAL A 410 3.82 7.65 11.31
N GLU A 411 3.44 8.46 10.33
CA GLU A 411 3.50 9.91 10.35
C GLU A 411 2.13 10.49 10.01
N VAL A 412 1.67 11.47 10.78
CA VAL A 412 0.36 12.09 10.65
C VAL A 412 0.53 13.56 10.36
N PHE A 413 -0.24 14.06 9.43
CA PHE A 413 -0.24 15.45 8.98
C PHE A 413 -1.59 16.07 9.27
N ALA A 414 -1.56 17.33 9.70
CA ALA A 414 -2.76 18.08 10.09
C ALA A 414 -2.69 19.50 9.53
N ILE A 415 -3.78 19.96 8.92
CA ILE A 415 -3.89 21.30 8.32
C ILE A 415 -5.23 21.94 8.69
N ASN A 416 -5.25 23.23 8.99
CA ASN A 416 -6.48 23.91 9.40
C ASN A 416 -6.61 25.36 8.90
N GLY A 417 -6.30 25.68 7.69
CA GLY A 417 -6.44 27.02 7.15
C GLY A 417 -5.39 28.05 7.65
N SER A 418 -4.79 27.86 8.82
CA SER A 418 -3.78 28.76 9.40
C SER A 418 -2.42 28.12 9.60
N THR A 419 -2.36 26.82 9.78
CA THR A 419 -1.14 26.07 10.07
C THR A 419 -1.18 24.68 9.45
N ALA A 420 -0.01 24.19 9.06
CA ALA A 420 0.23 22.79 8.76
C ALA A 420 1.29 22.26 9.74
N GLN A 421 1.01 21.12 10.35
CA GLN A 421 1.89 20.46 11.31
C GLN A 421 1.94 18.97 11.03
N HIS A 422 2.97 18.30 11.52
CA HIS A 422 3.08 16.85 11.47
C HIS A 422 3.64 16.28 12.78
N ILE A 423 3.36 15.01 13.00
CA ILE A 423 3.85 14.23 14.12
C ILE A 423 4.15 12.81 13.65
N TRP A 424 5.17 12.18 14.23
CA TRP A 424 5.54 10.80 13.87
C TRP A 424 5.89 9.96 15.10
N GLN A 425 5.82 8.65 14.92
CA GLN A 425 6.23 7.71 15.95
C GLN A 425 7.72 7.83 16.26
N THR A 426 8.09 7.77 17.52
CA THR A 426 9.50 7.84 17.99
C THR A 426 10.30 6.57 17.70
N GLY A 427 9.63 5.48 17.33
CA GLY A 427 10.15 4.18 16.91
C GLY A 427 9.01 3.35 16.32
N LEU A 428 9.29 2.15 15.82
CA LEU A 428 8.26 1.24 15.28
C LEU A 428 7.22 0.89 16.34
N ASN A 429 5.93 1.11 16.02
CA ASN A 429 4.80 0.87 16.92
C ASN A 429 4.94 1.57 18.29
N ALA A 430 5.71 2.66 18.35
CA ALA A 430 6.02 3.42 19.57
C ALA A 430 5.13 4.66 19.70
N PRO A 431 5.09 5.28 20.88
CA PRO A 431 4.41 6.57 21.06
C PRO A 431 4.93 7.67 20.14
N TYR A 432 4.10 8.67 19.92
CA TYR A 432 4.39 9.82 19.06
C TYR A 432 5.33 10.83 19.75
N GLY A 433 6.06 11.58 18.93
CA GLY A 433 6.91 12.69 19.35
C GLY A 433 6.10 13.95 19.70
N GLN A 434 6.61 15.10 19.32
CA GLN A 434 5.92 16.39 19.41
C GLN A 434 5.48 16.80 18.01
N TRP A 435 4.41 17.58 17.91
CA TRP A 435 4.01 18.20 16.67
C TRP A 435 5.04 19.24 16.25
N ASP A 436 5.53 19.12 15.04
CA ASP A 436 6.46 20.04 14.42
C ASP A 436 5.77 20.85 13.30
N ALA A 437 6.27 22.03 13.05
CA ALA A 437 5.78 22.88 11.97
C ALA A 437 6.08 22.23 10.61
N PHE A 438 5.04 22.11 9.77
CA PHE A 438 5.14 21.53 8.45
C PHE A 438 4.92 22.55 7.32
N GLY A 439 4.29 23.68 7.66
CA GLY A 439 4.03 24.79 6.74
C GLY A 439 2.97 25.75 7.25
N THR A 440 2.50 26.57 6.34
CA THR A 440 1.33 27.42 6.55
C THR A 440 0.08 26.69 6.09
N GLY A 441 -1.09 27.12 6.56
CA GLY A 441 -2.34 26.41 6.33
C GLY A 441 -2.78 26.25 4.88
N GLY A 442 -3.71 25.35 4.69
CA GLY A 442 -4.51 25.06 3.51
C GLY A 442 -5.85 24.55 3.98
N THR A 443 -6.69 24.12 3.06
CA THR A 443 -8.05 23.64 3.36
C THR A 443 -8.20 22.13 3.22
N GLU A 444 -7.39 21.52 2.37
CA GLU A 444 -7.46 20.09 2.06
C GLU A 444 -6.05 19.49 2.10
N ILE A 445 -5.93 18.26 2.54
CA ILE A 445 -4.65 17.54 2.62
C ILE A 445 -4.86 16.07 2.27
N GLY A 446 -3.91 15.50 1.52
CA GLY A 446 -3.82 14.10 1.21
C GLY A 446 -2.38 13.63 1.16
N SER A 447 -2.13 12.35 1.24
CA SER A 447 -0.78 11.80 1.16
C SER A 447 -0.72 10.48 0.42
N ALA A 448 0.44 10.15 -0.12
CA ALA A 448 0.73 8.82 -0.66
C ALA A 448 2.20 8.46 -0.47
N ASN A 449 2.48 7.15 -0.52
CA ASN A 449 3.83 6.68 -0.55
C ASN A 449 4.33 6.51 -2.00
N ASN A 450 5.42 7.16 -2.32
CA ASN A 450 6.19 6.91 -3.53
C ASN A 450 6.64 5.45 -3.63
N ALA A 451 7.05 5.00 -4.81
CA ALA A 451 7.51 3.62 -5.00
C ALA A 451 8.73 3.24 -4.16
N ASP A 452 9.53 4.24 -3.75
CA ASP A 452 10.67 4.08 -2.83
C ASP A 452 10.29 4.20 -1.34
N GLY A 453 8.99 4.21 -1.02
CA GLY A 453 8.45 4.29 0.34
C GLY A 453 8.38 5.70 0.92
N ARG A 454 8.99 6.73 0.30
CA ARG A 454 8.93 8.11 0.79
C ARG A 454 7.52 8.65 0.71
N ILE A 455 7.09 9.31 1.79
CA ILE A 455 5.79 9.98 1.81
C ILE A 455 5.86 11.24 0.96
N GLU A 456 4.82 11.48 0.18
CA GLU A 456 4.54 12.74 -0.50
C GLU A 456 3.16 13.24 -0.04
N VAL A 457 3.12 14.48 0.41
CA VAL A 457 1.92 15.14 0.94
C VAL A 457 1.45 16.18 -0.05
N PHE A 458 0.16 16.19 -0.32
CA PHE A 458 -0.52 17.13 -1.22
C PHE A 458 -1.42 18.03 -0.39
N GLY A 459 -1.29 19.31 -0.55
CA GLY A 459 -2.14 20.31 0.11
C GLY A 459 -2.83 21.18 -0.91
N ALA A 460 -4.12 21.42 -0.75
CA ALA A 460 -4.86 22.35 -1.60
C ALA A 460 -5.34 23.55 -0.82
N ASN A 461 -5.43 24.67 -1.52
CA ASN A 461 -5.99 25.92 -1.05
C ASN A 461 -6.70 26.65 -2.21
N THR A 462 -7.11 27.90 -1.99
CA THR A 462 -7.77 28.73 -3.01
C THR A 462 -6.90 29.03 -4.24
N ASP A 463 -5.60 28.80 -4.16
CA ASP A 463 -4.66 29.09 -5.25
C ASP A 463 -4.34 27.84 -6.10
N GLY A 464 -4.64 26.62 -5.59
CA GLY A 464 -4.41 25.33 -6.24
C GLY A 464 -3.74 24.32 -5.36
N VAL A 465 -3.03 23.35 -5.96
CA VAL A 465 -2.44 22.19 -5.29
C VAL A 465 -0.92 22.33 -5.17
N HIS A 466 -0.44 22.18 -3.95
CA HIS A 466 0.97 22.13 -3.61
C HIS A 466 1.35 20.73 -3.15
N HIS A 467 2.63 20.41 -3.19
CA HIS A 467 3.15 19.19 -2.62
C HIS A 467 4.44 19.40 -1.83
N LYS A 468 4.74 18.43 -0.97
CA LYS A 468 5.96 18.35 -0.18
C LYS A 468 6.30 16.88 0.02
N TRP A 469 7.54 16.50 -0.17
CA TRP A 469 7.95 15.10 -0.13
C TRP A 469 9.15 14.87 0.77
N GLN A 470 9.26 13.66 1.29
CA GLN A 470 10.43 13.25 2.05
C GLN A 470 11.67 13.21 1.15
N THR A 471 12.75 13.85 1.58
CA THR A 471 14.09 13.82 0.96
C THR A 471 15.04 12.86 1.67
N GLY A 472 14.58 12.30 2.81
CA GLY A 472 15.25 11.31 3.64
C GLY A 472 14.32 10.90 4.79
N PHE A 473 14.73 10.03 5.69
CA PHE A 473 13.87 9.44 6.75
C PHE A 473 13.15 10.46 7.66
N SER A 474 13.72 11.65 7.82
CA SER A 474 13.14 12.71 8.68
C SER A 474 13.36 14.10 8.09
N THR A 475 13.65 14.18 6.80
CA THR A 475 13.87 15.44 6.11
C THR A 475 12.89 15.59 4.97
N TRP A 476 12.45 16.83 4.77
CA TRP A 476 11.42 17.17 3.82
C TRP A 476 11.90 18.24 2.83
N SER A 477 11.33 18.25 1.62
CA SER A 477 11.46 19.37 0.70
C SER A 477 10.79 20.62 1.28
N GLU A 478 10.93 21.76 0.62
CA GLU A 478 9.99 22.87 0.81
C GLU A 478 8.67 22.56 0.10
N TRP A 479 7.58 23.25 0.49
CA TRP A 479 6.33 23.22 -0.27
C TRP A 479 6.56 23.85 -1.65
N ALA A 480 6.11 23.19 -2.66
CA ALA A 480 6.21 23.62 -4.05
C ALA A 480 4.85 23.43 -4.75
N TRP A 481 4.61 24.18 -5.83
CA TRP A 481 3.52 23.87 -6.72
C TRP A 481 3.73 22.49 -7.33
N LEU A 482 2.65 21.70 -7.44
CA LEU A 482 2.75 20.37 -8.03
C LEU A 482 3.30 20.43 -9.46
N ASN A 483 2.84 21.41 -10.21
CA ASN A 483 3.28 21.71 -11.57
C ASN A 483 3.03 23.18 -11.94
N THR A 484 3.25 23.57 -13.19
CA THR A 484 3.18 24.97 -13.63
C THR A 484 1.74 25.50 -13.81
N THR A 485 0.74 24.63 -13.90
CA THR A 485 -0.67 25.01 -14.08
C THR A 485 -1.44 25.11 -12.75
N HIS A 486 -0.78 24.84 -11.62
CA HIS A 486 -1.23 25.00 -10.23
C HIS A 486 -2.43 24.12 -9.83
N GLY A 487 -3.18 23.54 -10.77
CA GLY A 487 -4.34 22.69 -10.51
C GLY A 487 -5.61 23.44 -10.11
N PRO A 488 -6.67 22.70 -9.75
CA PRO A 488 -7.92 23.29 -9.33
C PRO A 488 -7.78 23.94 -7.95
N ALA A 489 -8.41 25.10 -7.80
CA ALA A 489 -8.53 25.73 -6.49
C ALA A 489 -9.54 24.95 -5.63
N ALA A 490 -9.18 24.66 -4.38
CA ALA A 490 -10.11 24.19 -3.38
C ALA A 490 -11.17 25.27 -3.11
N GLY A 491 -12.44 24.91 -3.28
CA GLY A 491 -13.55 25.84 -3.26
C GLY A 491 -14.15 26.05 -1.88
#